data_d5fcfa988f71ae76969e757cc71423c5
#
_entry.id   d5fcfa988f71ae76969e757cc71423c5
#
_cell.length_a   1.000
_cell.length_b   1.000
_cell.length_c   1.000
_cell.angle_alpha   90.00
_cell.angle_beta   90.00
_cell.angle_gamma   90.00
#
_symmetry.space_group_name_H-M   'P 1'
#
loop_
_entity.id
_entity.type
_entity.pdbx_description
1 polymer ?
#
loop_
_entity_poly.entity_id
_entity_poly.type
_entity_poly.pdbx_seq_one_letter_code
_entity_poly.pdbx_strand_id
1 'polypeptide(L)'
;MITETQKEILYSIWEDYDQNSLQWFDENNQENDQTLDSKRLEIIPEVLDWLEQFFSGEIPLEEFKTGVDGLNKRNPLWGFSAINGQMFFNMLTKTAINDDQLDDLSELLKVVLRVPDSIDEAQRKIDQLESFVIQISRDISDRRRAPKVGSIPYFLSYFWQIQNHTNYPIYYTSMLEGLRQNEIWSPSGDVSSDYRDFYYLNLEIKEYLSNETGREISLWEIEHMLWYNIKKEPYINQQDEIDVIETPTMGLPKSYIPPIISILPKLAKNDPDMVRMCEQNNKSIEKEFEERCAILFKILGFETQIYGQGRGRVPDGVALCDEFRYAVIFDAKVRHQYYTMGTDERAIREYIHVQSAVLRRRGVRNIYFMIISSSFSGDHDDAIRGIKIDTPVSEVILAEANALLAMVENKLRDPMINLGPESLQRLFANSGVLTETIVRNYLEN
;
A
#
# COMPACT_ATOMS: atom_id res chain seq x y z
N MET A 1 -26.38 10.58 -12.25
CA MET A 1 -27.63 10.20 -11.51
C MET A 1 -27.51 8.74 -11.11
N ILE A 2 -27.59 8.46 -9.80
CA ILE A 2 -27.63 7.10 -9.26
C ILE A 2 -28.95 6.42 -9.61
N THR A 3 -28.88 5.15 -10.01
CA THR A 3 -30.05 4.31 -10.33
C THR A 3 -30.79 3.90 -9.05
N GLU A 4 -32.04 3.47 -9.15
CA GLU A 4 -32.78 2.98 -7.97
C GLU A 4 -32.08 1.80 -7.28
N THR A 5 -31.51 0.86 -8.06
CA THR A 5 -30.71 -0.26 -7.50
C THR A 5 -29.48 0.25 -6.73
N GLN A 6 -28.78 1.26 -7.26
CA GLN A 6 -27.64 1.85 -6.58
C GLN A 6 -28.05 2.61 -5.31
N LYS A 7 -29.21 3.24 -5.29
CA LYS A 7 -29.79 3.85 -4.10
C LYS A 7 -30.07 2.82 -3.01
N GLU A 8 -30.66 1.68 -3.35
CA GLU A 8 -30.91 0.57 -2.42
C GLU A 8 -29.59 0.06 -1.81
N ILE A 9 -28.55 -0.11 -2.64
CA ILE A 9 -27.22 -0.51 -2.18
C ILE A 9 -26.65 0.53 -1.23
N LEU A 10 -26.65 1.81 -1.61
CA LEU A 10 -26.13 2.91 -0.77
C LEU A 10 -26.84 3.00 0.56
N TYR A 11 -28.17 2.84 0.57
CA TYR A 11 -28.95 2.86 1.79
C TYR A 11 -28.64 1.68 2.70
N SER A 12 -28.47 0.49 2.13
CA SER A 12 -28.06 -0.69 2.89
C SER A 12 -26.67 -0.54 3.53
N ILE A 13 -25.71 0.05 2.80
CA ILE A 13 -24.36 0.36 3.33
C ILE A 13 -24.47 1.38 4.46
N TRP A 14 -25.28 2.43 4.26
CA TRP A 14 -25.52 3.46 5.26
C TRP A 14 -26.14 2.89 6.54
N GLU A 15 -27.21 2.11 6.41
CA GLU A 15 -27.93 1.52 7.56
C GLU A 15 -27.00 0.62 8.39
N ASP A 16 -26.17 -0.16 7.73
CA ASP A 16 -25.19 -1.00 8.39
C ASP A 16 -24.08 -0.17 9.07
N TYR A 17 -23.59 0.88 8.42
CA TYR A 17 -22.63 1.81 8.99
C TYR A 17 -23.21 2.52 10.22
N ASP A 18 -24.40 3.07 10.13
CA ASP A 18 -25.06 3.81 11.22
C ASP A 18 -25.31 2.92 12.44
N GLN A 19 -25.66 1.65 12.24
CA GLN A 19 -25.98 0.71 13.31
C GLN A 19 -24.77 0.02 13.93
N ASN A 20 -23.74 -0.30 13.15
CA ASN A 20 -22.72 -1.24 13.56
C ASN A 20 -21.28 -0.68 13.54
N SER A 21 -21.06 0.52 12.99
CA SER A 21 -19.70 1.04 12.80
C SER A 21 -18.95 1.26 14.12
N LEU A 22 -19.58 1.81 15.13
CA LEU A 22 -18.94 2.08 16.43
C LEU A 22 -18.40 0.79 17.06
N GLN A 23 -19.23 -0.27 17.09
CA GLN A 23 -18.80 -1.56 17.62
C GLN A 23 -17.66 -2.15 16.79
N TRP A 24 -17.73 -2.06 15.46
CA TRP A 24 -16.70 -2.56 14.58
C TRP A 24 -15.36 -1.82 14.77
N PHE A 25 -15.37 -0.49 14.89
CA PHE A 25 -14.17 0.32 15.15
C PHE A 25 -13.52 -0.06 16.48
N ASP A 26 -14.33 -0.23 17.55
CA ASP A 26 -13.85 -0.64 18.87
C ASP A 26 -13.24 -2.05 18.86
N GLU A 27 -13.92 -3.01 18.22
CA GLU A 27 -13.44 -4.40 18.12
C GLU A 27 -12.16 -4.55 17.31
N ASN A 28 -11.92 -3.67 16.33
CA ASN A 28 -10.74 -3.71 15.46
C ASN A 28 -9.64 -2.72 15.89
N ASN A 29 -9.77 -2.06 17.06
CA ASN A 29 -8.85 -1.03 17.54
C ASN A 29 -8.60 0.10 16.52
N GLN A 30 -9.62 0.43 15.72
CA GLN A 30 -9.59 1.54 14.78
C GLN A 30 -10.18 2.79 15.43
N GLU A 31 -9.70 3.96 15.04
CA GLU A 31 -10.36 5.21 15.42
C GLU A 31 -11.75 5.26 14.78
N ASN A 32 -12.77 5.59 15.59
CA ASN A 32 -14.10 5.83 15.06
C ASN A 32 -14.20 7.25 14.43
N ASP A 33 -15.19 7.43 13.58
CA ASP A 33 -15.46 8.65 12.83
C ASP A 33 -15.61 9.89 13.71
N GLN A 34 -16.31 9.80 14.87
CA GLN A 34 -16.52 10.93 15.78
C GLN A 34 -15.19 11.43 16.36
N THR A 35 -14.30 10.51 16.75
CA THR A 35 -12.97 10.84 17.26
C THR A 35 -12.09 11.40 16.15
N LEU A 36 -12.15 10.80 14.95
CA LEU A 36 -11.39 11.24 13.78
C LEU A 36 -11.79 12.65 13.35
N ASP A 37 -13.09 12.92 13.22
CA ASP A 37 -13.59 14.24 12.80
C ASP A 37 -13.30 15.32 13.84
N SER A 38 -13.40 15.01 15.14
CA SER A 38 -13.00 15.94 16.19
C SER A 38 -11.52 16.33 16.08
N LYS A 39 -10.64 15.35 15.88
CA LYS A 39 -9.21 15.61 15.68
C LYS A 39 -8.94 16.39 14.39
N ARG A 40 -9.67 16.10 13.31
CA ARG A 40 -9.58 16.88 12.05
C ARG A 40 -9.91 18.35 12.31
N LEU A 41 -11.00 18.63 13.01
CA LEU A 41 -11.40 19.99 13.35
C LEU A 41 -10.37 20.72 14.23
N GLU A 42 -9.67 20.02 15.11
CA GLU A 42 -8.59 20.59 15.93
C GLU A 42 -7.35 20.97 15.09
N ILE A 43 -7.05 20.17 14.03
CA ILE A 43 -5.83 20.33 13.23
C ILE A 43 -6.04 21.25 12.02
N ILE A 44 -7.26 21.36 11.47
CA ILE A 44 -7.57 22.23 10.31
C ILE A 44 -7.02 23.65 10.48
N PRO A 45 -7.18 24.35 11.63
CA PRO A 45 -6.63 25.69 11.80
C PRO A 45 -5.11 25.78 11.58
N GLU A 46 -4.35 24.77 12.01
CA GLU A 46 -2.89 24.75 11.80
C GLU A 46 -2.54 24.59 10.31
N VAL A 47 -3.28 23.76 9.56
CA VAL A 47 -3.06 23.62 8.10
C VAL A 47 -3.44 24.90 7.37
N LEU A 48 -4.52 25.55 7.79
CA LEU A 48 -4.97 26.82 7.20
C LEU A 48 -3.93 27.95 7.42
N ASP A 49 -3.29 27.99 8.58
CA ASP A 49 -2.22 28.93 8.87
C ASP A 49 -1.02 28.72 7.93
N TRP A 50 -0.57 27.50 7.73
CA TRP A 50 0.46 27.16 6.76
C TRP A 50 0.07 27.56 5.32
N LEU A 51 -1.19 27.35 4.93
CA LEU A 51 -1.70 27.75 3.61
C LEU A 51 -1.69 29.28 3.46
N GLU A 52 -2.14 30.02 4.47
CA GLU A 52 -2.20 31.49 4.43
C GLU A 52 -0.80 32.11 4.31
N GLN A 53 0.16 31.66 5.11
CA GLN A 53 1.56 32.09 5.03
C GLN A 53 2.17 31.78 3.65
N PHE A 54 1.87 30.63 3.07
CA PHE A 54 2.32 30.28 1.72
C PHE A 54 1.65 31.15 0.65
N PHE A 55 0.34 31.36 0.74
CA PHE A 55 -0.42 32.17 -0.22
C PHE A 55 -0.03 33.65 -0.19
N SER A 56 0.33 34.18 0.98
CA SER A 56 0.82 35.55 1.12
C SER A 56 2.27 35.72 0.66
N GLY A 57 3.02 34.61 0.53
CA GLY A 57 4.44 34.63 0.20
C GLY A 57 5.34 34.87 1.40
N GLU A 58 4.82 34.80 2.63
CA GLU A 58 5.61 34.88 3.86
C GLU A 58 6.60 33.73 4.00
N ILE A 59 6.22 32.56 3.51
CA ILE A 59 7.09 31.37 3.49
C ILE A 59 7.26 30.84 2.07
N PRO A 60 8.45 30.29 1.74
CA PRO A 60 8.70 29.64 0.46
C PRO A 60 8.05 28.24 0.38
N LEU A 61 7.94 27.70 -0.84
CA LEU A 61 7.33 26.39 -1.10
C LEU A 61 7.95 25.24 -0.28
N GLU A 62 9.27 25.23 -0.11
CA GLU A 62 9.95 24.17 0.64
C GLU A 62 9.60 24.21 2.13
N GLU A 63 9.43 25.39 2.71
CA GLU A 63 9.03 25.54 4.10
C GLU A 63 7.56 25.14 4.30
N PHE A 64 6.67 25.61 3.43
CA PHE A 64 5.27 25.19 3.40
C PHE A 64 5.16 23.66 3.33
N LYS A 65 5.85 23.06 2.37
CA LYS A 65 5.87 21.60 2.18
C LYS A 65 6.36 20.89 3.44
N THR A 66 7.45 21.34 4.03
CA THR A 66 8.02 20.72 5.24
C THR A 66 7.06 20.83 6.42
N GLY A 67 6.38 21.95 6.58
CA GLY A 67 5.34 22.15 7.60
C GLY A 67 4.17 21.19 7.46
N VAL A 68 3.60 21.13 6.26
CA VAL A 68 2.47 20.22 5.94
C VAL A 68 2.86 18.75 6.09
N ASP A 69 4.03 18.35 5.59
CA ASP A 69 4.53 16.97 5.74
C ASP A 69 4.74 16.60 7.22
N GLY A 70 5.32 17.51 8.00
CA GLY A 70 5.55 17.32 9.43
C GLY A 70 4.25 17.22 10.22
N LEU A 71 3.27 18.02 9.90
CA LEU A 71 1.95 18.01 10.51
C LEU A 71 1.22 16.68 10.23
N ASN A 72 1.15 16.28 8.97
CA ASN A 72 0.49 15.04 8.58
C ASN A 72 1.20 13.78 9.09
N LYS A 73 2.52 13.84 9.31
CA LYS A 73 3.27 12.74 9.92
C LYS A 73 2.93 12.58 11.41
N ARG A 74 2.70 13.68 12.13
CA ARG A 74 2.27 13.66 13.53
C ARG A 74 0.79 13.29 13.69
N ASN A 75 -0.03 13.70 12.71
CA ASN A 75 -1.48 13.55 12.71
C ASN A 75 -1.95 12.93 11.38
N PRO A 76 -1.90 11.60 11.22
CA PRO A 76 -2.22 10.93 9.95
C PRO A 76 -3.74 10.84 9.70
N LEU A 77 -4.46 11.97 9.83
CA LEU A 77 -5.93 12.01 9.82
C LEU A 77 -6.56 11.95 8.43
N TRP A 78 -5.77 12.21 7.37
CA TRP A 78 -6.22 12.18 5.97
C TRP A 78 -5.39 11.26 5.08
N GLY A 79 -4.52 10.43 5.66
CA GLY A 79 -3.64 9.57 4.87
C GLY A 79 -2.69 10.33 3.93
N PHE A 80 -2.46 11.64 4.14
CA PHE A 80 -1.61 12.47 3.28
C PHE A 80 -0.15 12.02 3.26
N SER A 81 0.34 11.35 4.28
CA SER A 81 1.69 10.77 4.35
C SER A 81 1.95 9.67 3.31
N ALA A 82 0.91 9.24 2.57
CA ALA A 82 0.95 8.16 1.59
C ALA A 82 1.38 8.62 0.18
N ILE A 83 1.20 7.71 -0.80
CA ILE A 83 1.67 7.86 -2.19
C ILE A 83 1.06 9.06 -2.90
N ASN A 84 -0.25 9.28 -2.74
CA ASN A 84 -0.97 10.33 -3.46
C ASN A 84 -0.83 11.72 -2.83
N GLY A 85 -0.37 11.80 -1.59
CA GLY A 85 -0.11 13.06 -0.87
C GLY A 85 1.38 13.40 -0.83
N GLN A 86 2.03 13.08 0.29
CA GLN A 86 3.42 13.45 0.56
C GLN A 86 4.39 12.96 -0.52
N MET A 87 4.24 11.72 -1.00
CA MET A 87 5.13 11.19 -2.03
C MET A 87 4.94 11.93 -3.36
N PHE A 88 3.69 12.19 -3.77
CA PHE A 88 3.40 12.99 -4.95
C PHE A 88 4.01 14.40 -4.80
N PHE A 89 3.82 15.07 -3.66
CA PHE A 89 4.37 16.39 -3.39
C PHE A 89 5.91 16.40 -3.43
N ASN A 90 6.55 15.37 -2.86
CA ASN A 90 8.00 15.18 -2.94
C ASN A 90 8.49 15.04 -4.39
N MET A 91 7.80 14.23 -5.19
CA MET A 91 8.17 14.00 -6.59
C MET A 91 7.96 15.27 -7.41
N LEU A 92 6.84 15.95 -7.23
CA LEU A 92 6.50 17.21 -7.90
C LEU A 92 7.56 18.29 -7.64
N THR A 93 7.88 18.54 -6.37
CA THR A 93 8.88 19.55 -5.97
C THR A 93 10.27 19.18 -6.48
N LYS A 94 10.69 17.92 -6.32
CA LYS A 94 12.01 17.46 -6.78
C LYS A 94 12.16 17.54 -8.31
N THR A 95 11.10 17.23 -9.04
CA THR A 95 11.11 17.30 -10.50
C THR A 95 11.18 18.76 -10.96
N ALA A 96 10.42 19.64 -10.34
CA ALA A 96 10.46 21.08 -10.65
C ALA A 96 11.84 21.72 -10.34
N ILE A 97 12.49 21.31 -9.24
CA ILE A 97 13.88 21.75 -8.94
C ILE A 97 14.85 21.29 -10.04
N ASN A 98 14.75 20.04 -10.47
CA ASN A 98 15.65 19.49 -11.50
C ASN A 98 15.45 20.15 -12.86
N ASP A 99 14.28 20.70 -13.14
CA ASP A 99 13.90 21.36 -14.39
C ASP A 99 13.98 22.91 -14.29
N ASP A 100 14.53 23.44 -13.18
CA ASP A 100 14.63 24.87 -12.90
C ASP A 100 13.29 25.62 -12.94
N GLN A 101 12.20 24.94 -12.54
CA GLN A 101 10.82 25.45 -12.54
C GLN A 101 10.18 25.48 -11.13
N LEU A 102 10.99 25.63 -10.08
CA LEU A 102 10.47 25.65 -8.71
C LEU A 102 9.61 26.89 -8.43
N ASP A 103 10.02 28.05 -8.96
CA ASP A 103 9.28 29.30 -8.79
C ASP A 103 7.93 29.23 -9.54
N ASP A 104 7.92 28.67 -10.76
CA ASP A 104 6.69 28.46 -11.54
C ASP A 104 5.74 27.50 -10.81
N LEU A 105 6.29 26.43 -10.23
CA LEU A 105 5.50 25.52 -9.39
C LEU A 105 4.93 26.23 -8.17
N SER A 106 5.73 27.07 -7.49
CA SER A 106 5.29 27.83 -6.32
C SER A 106 4.11 28.73 -6.65
N GLU A 107 4.20 29.50 -7.73
CA GLU A 107 3.11 30.38 -8.16
C GLU A 107 1.87 29.59 -8.61
N LEU A 108 2.06 28.48 -9.32
CA LEU A 108 0.94 27.60 -9.69
C LEU A 108 0.25 27.04 -8.44
N LEU A 109 0.99 26.54 -7.46
CA LEU A 109 0.42 25.97 -6.24
C LEU A 109 -0.33 27.00 -5.42
N LYS A 110 0.11 28.27 -5.37
CA LYS A 110 -0.65 29.37 -4.73
C LYS A 110 -2.03 29.57 -5.36
N VAL A 111 -2.21 29.22 -6.63
CA VAL A 111 -3.50 29.31 -7.33
C VAL A 111 -4.32 28.03 -7.12
N VAL A 112 -3.73 26.86 -7.40
CA VAL A 112 -4.52 25.62 -7.48
C VAL A 112 -4.87 25.03 -6.10
N LEU A 113 -4.08 25.33 -5.05
CA LEU A 113 -4.40 24.88 -3.69
C LEU A 113 -5.52 25.69 -3.01
N ARG A 114 -5.85 26.90 -3.49
CA ARG A 114 -7.02 27.63 -2.97
C ARG A 114 -8.29 26.85 -3.30
N VAL A 115 -9.21 26.79 -2.33
CA VAL A 115 -10.51 26.18 -2.56
C VAL A 115 -11.19 26.83 -3.77
N PRO A 116 -11.72 26.05 -4.73
CA PRO A 116 -12.38 26.61 -5.90
C PRO A 116 -13.78 27.15 -5.55
N ASP A 117 -14.23 28.19 -6.27
CA ASP A 117 -15.58 28.75 -6.11
C ASP A 117 -16.66 27.91 -6.81
N SER A 118 -16.25 27.04 -7.74
CA SER A 118 -17.14 26.16 -8.50
C SER A 118 -16.43 24.90 -8.95
N ILE A 119 -17.20 23.87 -9.35
CA ILE A 119 -16.65 22.64 -9.89
C ILE A 119 -15.91 22.88 -11.23
N ASP A 120 -16.37 23.84 -12.05
CA ASP A 120 -15.67 24.22 -13.28
C ASP A 120 -14.31 24.84 -12.99
N GLU A 121 -14.17 25.57 -11.90
CA GLU A 121 -12.88 26.08 -11.43
C GLU A 121 -12.01 24.95 -10.89
N ALA A 122 -12.59 24.01 -10.16
CA ALA A 122 -11.87 22.80 -9.69
C ALA A 122 -11.26 22.02 -10.86
N GLN A 123 -12.04 21.78 -11.93
CA GLN A 123 -11.54 21.15 -13.15
C GLN A 123 -10.38 21.93 -13.77
N ARG A 124 -10.52 23.25 -13.93
CA ARG A 124 -9.44 24.07 -14.47
C ARG A 124 -8.17 24.02 -13.63
N LYS A 125 -8.27 23.98 -12.32
CA LYS A 125 -7.12 23.85 -11.40
C LYS A 125 -6.44 22.49 -11.54
N ILE A 126 -7.22 21.42 -11.70
CA ILE A 126 -6.70 20.09 -11.98
C ILE A 126 -5.97 20.09 -13.33
N ASP A 127 -6.58 20.60 -14.40
CA ASP A 127 -5.99 20.68 -15.74
C ASP A 127 -4.71 21.50 -15.78
N GLN A 128 -4.65 22.58 -15.01
CA GLN A 128 -3.44 23.42 -14.88
C GLN A 128 -2.28 22.65 -14.22
N LEU A 129 -2.55 21.95 -13.11
CA LEU A 129 -1.52 21.16 -12.45
C LEU A 129 -1.12 19.93 -13.29
N GLU A 130 -2.08 19.30 -13.97
CA GLU A 130 -1.81 18.20 -14.90
C GLU A 130 -0.88 18.64 -16.03
N SER A 131 -1.20 19.76 -16.68
CA SER A 131 -0.39 20.33 -17.77
C SER A 131 1.05 20.62 -17.30
N PHE A 132 1.21 21.15 -16.10
CA PHE A 132 2.51 21.41 -15.49
C PHE A 132 3.27 20.10 -15.20
N VAL A 133 2.61 19.12 -14.58
CA VAL A 133 3.19 17.80 -14.29
C VAL A 133 3.66 17.11 -15.58
N ILE A 134 2.85 17.15 -16.64
CA ILE A 134 3.22 16.59 -17.94
C ILE A 134 4.43 17.33 -18.52
N GLN A 135 4.47 18.65 -18.41
CA GLN A 135 5.57 19.47 -18.91
C GLN A 135 6.89 19.12 -18.24
N ILE A 136 6.98 19.15 -16.90
CA ILE A 136 8.21 18.89 -16.15
C ILE A 136 8.65 17.42 -16.22
N SER A 137 7.74 16.52 -16.63
CA SER A 137 8.01 15.09 -16.72
C SER A 137 8.48 14.65 -18.10
N ARG A 138 8.56 15.53 -19.11
CA ARG A 138 8.84 15.17 -20.52
C ARG A 138 10.16 14.48 -20.71
N ASP A 139 11.21 14.97 -20.05
CA ASP A 139 12.59 14.50 -20.24
C ASP A 139 12.99 13.42 -19.23
N ILE A 140 12.06 12.98 -18.38
CA ILE A 140 12.30 11.92 -17.41
C ILE A 140 12.19 10.58 -18.11
N SER A 141 13.32 9.92 -18.34
CA SER A 141 13.39 8.60 -18.97
C SER A 141 12.76 7.50 -18.09
N ASP A 142 12.94 7.58 -16.77
CA ASP A 142 12.30 6.68 -15.79
C ASP A 142 11.02 7.29 -15.26
N ARG A 143 9.88 6.95 -15.88
CA ARG A 143 8.56 7.46 -15.50
C ARG A 143 8.15 7.15 -14.05
N ARG A 144 8.83 6.23 -13.38
CA ARG A 144 8.61 5.93 -11.96
C ARG A 144 9.09 7.06 -11.04
N ARG A 145 9.96 7.92 -11.55
CA ARG A 145 10.49 9.10 -10.84
C ARG A 145 9.71 10.37 -11.11
N ALA A 146 8.76 10.32 -12.02
CA ALA A 146 7.89 11.44 -12.34
C ALA A 146 6.67 11.51 -11.41
N PRO A 147 6.18 12.71 -11.02
CA PRO A 147 4.93 12.85 -10.32
C PRO A 147 3.78 12.29 -11.16
N LYS A 148 2.87 11.53 -10.53
CA LYS A 148 1.79 10.84 -11.24
C LYS A 148 0.58 11.75 -11.39
N VAL A 149 0.10 11.91 -12.61
CA VAL A 149 -1.12 12.67 -12.95
C VAL A 149 -2.32 12.16 -12.14
N GLY A 150 -2.49 10.85 -11.99
CA GLY A 150 -3.59 10.26 -11.22
C GLY A 150 -3.62 10.61 -9.73
N SER A 151 -2.53 11.17 -9.17
CA SER A 151 -2.52 11.64 -7.78
C SER A 151 -3.03 13.09 -7.60
N ILE A 152 -3.20 13.83 -8.70
CA ILE A 152 -3.60 15.25 -8.68
C ILE A 152 -4.95 15.46 -8.00
N PRO A 153 -6.03 14.72 -8.34
CA PRO A 153 -7.33 14.93 -7.71
C PRO A 153 -7.30 14.75 -6.20
N TYR A 154 -6.60 13.72 -5.71
CA TYR A 154 -6.43 13.53 -4.27
C TYR A 154 -5.63 14.69 -3.64
N PHE A 155 -4.49 15.03 -4.22
CA PHE A 155 -3.61 16.08 -3.70
C PHE A 155 -4.32 17.42 -3.58
N LEU A 156 -5.06 17.85 -4.60
CA LEU A 156 -5.79 19.10 -4.58
C LEU A 156 -7.01 19.03 -3.65
N SER A 157 -7.80 17.97 -3.72
CA SER A 157 -9.00 17.84 -2.91
C SER A 157 -8.70 17.73 -1.41
N TYR A 158 -7.53 17.24 -1.01
CA TYR A 158 -7.05 17.29 0.37
C TYR A 158 -7.03 18.75 0.88
N PHE A 159 -6.41 19.68 0.14
CA PHE A 159 -6.35 21.09 0.53
C PHE A 159 -7.71 21.78 0.41
N TRP A 160 -8.52 21.41 -0.57
CA TRP A 160 -9.86 21.99 -0.74
C TRP A 160 -10.81 21.54 0.38
N GLN A 161 -10.77 20.28 0.77
CA GLN A 161 -11.57 19.79 1.88
C GLN A 161 -11.19 20.46 3.19
N ILE A 162 -9.92 20.67 3.48
CA ILE A 162 -9.47 21.40 4.67
C ILE A 162 -10.02 22.81 4.70
N GLN A 163 -10.04 23.49 3.57
CA GLN A 163 -10.57 24.87 3.48
C GLN A 163 -12.10 24.91 3.47
N ASN A 164 -12.77 23.84 2.98
CA ASN A 164 -14.23 23.78 2.89
C ASN A 164 -14.73 22.32 2.87
N HIS A 165 -14.70 21.67 4.03
CA HIS A 165 -15.08 20.26 4.16
C HIS A 165 -16.59 20.00 3.98
N THR A 166 -17.42 21.03 4.02
CA THR A 166 -18.87 20.88 3.82
C THR A 166 -19.25 20.76 2.33
N ASN A 167 -18.40 21.26 1.44
CA ASN A 167 -18.69 21.33 0.00
C ASN A 167 -17.76 20.51 -0.87
N TYR A 168 -16.51 20.23 -0.44
CA TYR A 168 -15.54 19.53 -1.26
C TYR A 168 -15.19 18.16 -0.68
N PRO A 169 -15.59 17.05 -1.34
CA PRO A 169 -15.18 15.71 -0.95
C PRO A 169 -13.71 15.48 -1.34
N ILE A 170 -12.99 14.74 -0.49
CA ILE A 170 -11.63 14.31 -0.80
C ILE A 170 -11.64 13.05 -1.69
N TYR A 171 -10.78 13.02 -2.70
CA TYR A 171 -10.71 11.95 -3.69
C TYR A 171 -9.89 10.76 -3.17
N TYR A 172 -10.35 10.11 -2.10
CA TYR A 172 -9.66 8.98 -1.48
C TYR A 172 -9.74 7.70 -2.28
N THR A 173 -8.63 6.96 -2.32
CA THR A 173 -8.58 5.61 -2.91
C THR A 173 -9.62 4.67 -2.28
N SER A 174 -9.82 4.74 -0.96
CA SER A 174 -10.82 3.94 -0.25
C SER A 174 -12.26 4.27 -0.68
N MET A 175 -12.60 5.54 -0.90
CA MET A 175 -13.91 5.93 -1.42
C MET A 175 -14.13 5.41 -2.84
N LEU A 176 -13.12 5.56 -3.71
CA LEU A 176 -13.18 5.06 -5.08
C LEU A 176 -13.35 3.54 -5.11
N GLU A 177 -12.65 2.84 -4.25
CA GLU A 177 -12.77 1.39 -4.12
C GLU A 177 -14.17 0.99 -3.61
N GLY A 178 -14.72 1.67 -2.59
CA GLY A 178 -16.07 1.43 -2.12
C GLY A 178 -17.12 1.66 -3.20
N LEU A 179 -17.00 2.73 -3.98
CA LEU A 179 -17.90 3.01 -5.10
C LEU A 179 -17.78 1.97 -6.21
N ARG A 180 -16.57 1.52 -6.52
CA ARG A 180 -16.28 0.53 -7.55
C ARG A 180 -16.79 -0.86 -7.16
N GLN A 181 -16.52 -1.32 -5.94
CA GLN A 181 -16.94 -2.65 -5.46
C GLN A 181 -18.46 -2.80 -5.44
N ASN A 182 -19.17 -1.72 -5.18
CA ASN A 182 -20.63 -1.68 -5.18
C ASN A 182 -21.24 -1.30 -6.55
N GLU A 183 -20.44 -1.29 -7.63
CA GLU A 183 -20.86 -1.00 -9.00
C GLU A 183 -21.59 0.36 -9.15
N ILE A 184 -21.23 1.34 -8.26
CA ILE A 184 -21.86 2.66 -8.29
C ILE A 184 -21.16 3.56 -9.29
N TRP A 185 -19.81 3.60 -9.24
CA TRP A 185 -19.00 4.44 -10.10
C TRP A 185 -17.54 3.98 -10.15
N SER A 186 -16.86 4.27 -11.27
CA SER A 186 -15.43 4.05 -11.47
C SER A 186 -14.81 5.18 -12.30
N PRO A 187 -13.56 5.59 -12.01
CA PRO A 187 -12.86 6.59 -12.81
C PRO A 187 -12.70 6.17 -14.28
N SER A 188 -12.79 7.16 -15.19
CA SER A 188 -12.58 6.98 -16.63
C SER A 188 -11.09 7.06 -17.04
N GLY A 189 -10.27 7.73 -16.21
CA GLY A 189 -8.87 8.04 -16.46
C GLY A 189 -8.61 9.48 -16.90
N ASP A 190 -9.65 10.29 -17.14
CA ASP A 190 -9.55 11.75 -17.29
C ASP A 190 -9.70 12.39 -15.91
N VAL A 191 -8.60 12.85 -15.33
CA VAL A 191 -8.53 13.21 -13.90
C VAL A 191 -9.42 14.39 -13.50
N SER A 192 -9.63 15.35 -14.39
CA SER A 192 -10.51 16.50 -14.11
C SER A 192 -11.98 16.15 -14.25
N SER A 193 -12.34 15.39 -15.28
CA SER A 193 -13.70 14.85 -15.44
C SER A 193 -14.05 13.86 -14.33
N ASP A 194 -13.11 13.00 -13.94
CA ASP A 194 -13.30 12.04 -12.88
C ASP A 194 -13.57 12.74 -11.52
N TYR A 195 -12.83 13.82 -11.21
CA TYR A 195 -13.10 14.58 -9.99
C TYR A 195 -14.47 15.29 -10.04
N ARG A 196 -14.85 15.86 -11.19
CA ARG A 196 -16.19 16.46 -11.38
C ARG A 196 -17.29 15.43 -11.13
N ASP A 197 -17.18 14.27 -11.75
CA ASP A 197 -18.21 13.23 -11.68
C ASP A 197 -18.27 12.67 -10.24
N PHE A 198 -17.12 12.47 -9.58
CA PHE A 198 -17.02 12.11 -8.18
C PHE A 198 -17.65 13.16 -7.26
N TYR A 199 -17.41 14.44 -7.50
CA TYR A 199 -18.00 15.56 -6.76
C TYR A 199 -19.53 15.52 -6.81
N TYR A 200 -20.10 15.48 -8.01
CA TYR A 200 -21.56 15.43 -8.16
C TYR A 200 -22.16 14.16 -7.59
N LEU A 201 -21.49 13.04 -7.74
CA LEU A 201 -21.92 11.77 -7.14
C LEU A 201 -22.01 11.87 -5.61
N ASN A 202 -21.00 12.44 -4.95
CA ASN A 202 -21.03 12.61 -3.50
C ASN A 202 -22.16 13.56 -3.04
N LEU A 203 -22.44 14.62 -3.80
CA LEU A 203 -23.57 15.51 -3.51
C LEU A 203 -24.91 14.79 -3.69
N GLU A 204 -25.06 13.99 -4.73
CA GLU A 204 -26.26 13.19 -4.99
C GLU A 204 -26.48 12.14 -3.90
N ILE A 205 -25.41 11.45 -3.44
CA ILE A 205 -25.46 10.53 -2.30
C ILE A 205 -25.85 11.26 -1.02
N LYS A 206 -25.23 12.42 -0.74
CA LYS A 206 -25.55 13.26 0.41
C LYS A 206 -27.03 13.63 0.43
N GLU A 207 -27.55 14.15 -0.66
CA GLU A 207 -28.95 14.54 -0.81
C GLU A 207 -29.89 13.35 -0.60
N TYR A 208 -29.61 12.23 -1.27
CA TYR A 208 -30.39 11.02 -1.16
C TYR A 208 -30.46 10.50 0.25
N LEU A 209 -29.29 10.28 0.91
CA LEU A 209 -29.23 9.76 2.27
C LEU A 209 -29.85 10.74 3.28
N SER A 210 -29.68 12.05 3.09
CA SER A 210 -30.31 13.04 3.98
C SER A 210 -31.83 12.99 3.90
N ASN A 211 -32.40 12.78 2.71
CA ASN A 211 -33.82 12.64 2.52
C ASN A 211 -34.39 11.35 3.15
N GLU A 212 -33.70 10.22 2.96
CA GLU A 212 -34.14 8.92 3.49
C GLU A 212 -34.03 8.86 5.02
N THR A 213 -32.97 9.44 5.60
CA THR A 213 -32.73 9.41 7.05
C THR A 213 -33.47 10.51 7.83
N GLY A 214 -33.94 11.54 7.13
CA GLY A 214 -34.56 12.72 7.75
C GLY A 214 -33.61 13.63 8.53
N ARG A 215 -32.27 13.46 8.35
CA ARG A 215 -31.22 14.30 8.95
C ARG A 215 -30.20 14.73 7.92
N GLU A 216 -29.50 15.81 8.16
CA GLU A 216 -28.40 16.22 7.27
C GLU A 216 -27.23 15.24 7.41
N ILE A 217 -26.80 14.68 6.28
CA ILE A 217 -25.60 13.84 6.13
C ILE A 217 -24.45 14.69 5.62
N SER A 218 -23.28 14.59 6.24
CA SER A 218 -22.09 15.30 5.83
C SER A 218 -21.29 14.52 4.76
N LEU A 219 -20.37 15.21 4.06
CA LEU A 219 -19.44 14.53 3.15
C LEU A 219 -18.44 13.63 3.88
N TRP A 220 -18.11 13.93 5.13
CA TRP A 220 -17.28 13.08 5.97
C TRP A 220 -17.98 11.79 6.35
N GLU A 221 -19.28 11.84 6.66
CA GLU A 221 -20.05 10.61 6.92
C GLU A 221 -20.12 9.70 5.69
N ILE A 222 -20.22 10.25 4.48
CA ILE A 222 -20.14 9.46 3.23
C ILE A 222 -18.75 8.83 3.09
N GLU A 223 -17.68 9.59 3.37
CA GLU A 223 -16.31 9.09 3.39
C GLU A 223 -16.18 7.91 4.36
N HIS A 224 -16.64 8.08 5.60
CA HIS A 224 -16.58 7.07 6.64
C HIS A 224 -17.41 5.83 6.31
N MET A 225 -18.63 6.01 5.81
CA MET A 225 -19.51 4.93 5.37
C MET A 225 -18.83 4.05 4.30
N LEU A 226 -18.27 4.66 3.26
CA LEU A 226 -17.60 3.94 2.19
C LEU A 226 -16.30 3.27 2.67
N TRP A 227 -15.54 3.94 3.54
CA TRP A 227 -14.35 3.36 4.15
C TRP A 227 -14.69 2.18 5.06
N TYR A 228 -15.71 2.31 5.90
CA TYR A 228 -16.21 1.24 6.77
C TYR A 228 -16.67 0.03 5.94
N ASN A 229 -17.41 0.26 4.87
CA ASN A 229 -17.92 -0.80 4.01
C ASN A 229 -16.80 -1.68 3.43
N ILE A 230 -15.72 -1.09 2.91
CA ILE A 230 -14.60 -1.86 2.36
C ILE A 230 -13.74 -2.53 3.44
N LYS A 231 -13.68 -1.97 4.66
CA LYS A 231 -12.92 -2.56 5.77
C LYS A 231 -13.70 -3.65 6.49
N LYS A 232 -15.03 -3.54 6.47
CA LYS A 232 -15.94 -4.52 7.07
C LYS A 232 -16.09 -5.79 6.24
N GLU A 233 -15.88 -5.73 4.91
CA GLU A 233 -15.91 -6.98 4.13
C GLU A 233 -15.03 -7.99 4.88
N PRO A 234 -15.62 -9.09 5.39
CA PRO A 234 -14.83 -10.07 6.10
C PRO A 234 -13.74 -10.50 5.13
N TYR A 235 -12.54 -10.56 5.63
CA TYR A 235 -11.51 -11.41 5.06
C TYR A 235 -12.18 -12.80 5.02
N ILE A 236 -12.84 -13.10 3.92
CA ILE A 236 -13.34 -14.43 3.68
C ILE A 236 -12.07 -15.25 3.62
N ASN A 237 -11.78 -15.89 4.74
CA ASN A 237 -10.88 -17.00 4.79
C ASN A 237 -11.43 -17.96 3.74
N GLN A 238 -10.91 -17.91 2.51
CA GLN A 238 -11.25 -18.86 1.44
C GLN A 238 -10.67 -20.22 1.80
N GLN A 239 -11.05 -20.75 2.95
CA GLN A 239 -10.71 -22.10 3.38
C GLN A 239 -11.86 -23.09 3.22
N ASP A 240 -13.09 -22.63 2.97
CA ASP A 240 -14.22 -23.52 2.73
C ASP A 240 -15.01 -22.97 1.54
N GLU A 241 -14.82 -23.59 0.40
CA GLU A 241 -15.71 -23.81 -0.73
C GLU A 241 -14.94 -23.93 -2.05
N ILE A 242 -14.41 -25.12 -2.27
CA ILE A 242 -14.18 -25.59 -3.63
C ILE A 242 -15.34 -26.54 -3.92
N ASP A 243 -16.41 -25.98 -4.45
CA ASP A 243 -17.35 -26.66 -5.33
C ASP A 243 -18.37 -25.63 -5.82
N VAL A 244 -18.15 -25.09 -6.99
CA VAL A 244 -19.14 -24.83 -8.06
C VAL A 244 -18.39 -24.22 -9.24
N ILE A 245 -18.34 -24.98 -10.32
CA ILE A 245 -17.93 -24.48 -11.64
C ILE A 245 -19.08 -23.64 -12.17
N GLU A 246 -18.96 -22.31 -12.05
CA GLU A 246 -19.79 -21.39 -12.82
C GLU A 246 -18.96 -20.66 -13.87
N THR A 247 -19.52 -20.61 -15.07
CA THR A 247 -18.98 -20.00 -16.28
C THR A 247 -18.57 -18.54 -16.10
N PRO A 248 -17.47 -18.07 -16.70
CA PRO A 248 -16.88 -16.78 -16.40
C PRO A 248 -17.69 -15.62 -16.99
N THR A 249 -18.27 -14.81 -16.14
CA THR A 249 -18.58 -13.42 -16.48
C THR A 249 -17.26 -12.62 -16.52
N MET A 250 -17.04 -11.87 -17.62
CA MET A 250 -15.81 -11.11 -17.86
C MET A 250 -15.65 -9.96 -16.86
N GLY A 251 -15.10 -10.26 -15.67
CA GLY A 251 -14.54 -9.31 -14.73
C GLY A 251 -13.17 -9.81 -14.28
N LEU A 252 -12.19 -8.92 -14.14
CA LEU A 252 -10.90 -9.28 -13.55
C LEU A 252 -11.15 -9.78 -12.11
N PRO A 253 -10.52 -10.89 -11.68
CA PRO A 253 -10.71 -11.43 -10.34
C PRO A 253 -10.33 -10.39 -9.28
N LYS A 254 -11.08 -10.33 -8.18
CA LYS A 254 -10.86 -9.41 -7.03
C LYS A 254 -9.46 -9.51 -6.43
N SER A 255 -8.84 -10.68 -6.54
CA SER A 255 -7.43 -10.93 -6.21
C SER A 255 -6.87 -11.92 -7.23
N TYR A 256 -5.72 -11.60 -7.85
CA TYR A 256 -5.01 -12.51 -8.74
C TYR A 256 -3.66 -12.86 -8.16
N ILE A 257 -3.64 -13.94 -7.40
CA ILE A 257 -2.37 -14.57 -7.01
C ILE A 257 -2.12 -15.70 -8.01
N PRO A 258 -0.97 -15.69 -8.72
CA PRO A 258 -0.66 -16.77 -9.64
C PRO A 258 -0.76 -18.14 -8.95
N PRO A 259 -1.47 -19.13 -9.52
CA PRO A 259 -1.64 -20.44 -8.90
C PRO A 259 -0.32 -21.09 -8.48
N ILE A 260 0.76 -20.78 -9.22
CA ILE A 260 2.10 -21.30 -8.94
C ILE A 260 2.65 -20.91 -7.57
N ILE A 261 2.19 -19.81 -6.98
CA ILE A 261 2.62 -19.33 -5.65
C ILE A 261 1.49 -19.28 -4.62
N SER A 262 0.23 -19.40 -5.02
CA SER A 262 -0.93 -19.35 -4.11
C SER A 262 -0.90 -20.43 -3.03
N ILE A 263 -0.24 -21.54 -3.30
CA ILE A 263 -0.06 -22.65 -2.36
C ILE A 263 1.03 -22.42 -1.30
N LEU A 264 1.76 -21.30 -1.37
CA LEU A 264 2.92 -21.03 -0.52
C LEU A 264 2.61 -21.14 0.99
N PRO A 265 1.53 -20.54 1.54
CA PRO A 265 1.21 -20.69 2.96
C PRO A 265 0.85 -22.13 3.38
N LYS A 266 0.23 -22.90 2.49
CA LYS A 266 -0.09 -24.31 2.73
C LYS A 266 1.19 -25.16 2.77
N LEU A 267 2.11 -24.93 1.85
CA LEU A 267 3.43 -25.55 1.87
C LEU A 267 4.18 -25.23 3.16
N ALA A 268 4.22 -23.94 3.56
CA ALA A 268 4.88 -23.50 4.77
C ALA A 268 4.32 -24.17 6.04
N LYS A 269 2.99 -24.45 6.08
CA LYS A 269 2.30 -25.13 7.19
C LYS A 269 2.42 -26.66 7.18
N ASN A 270 3.10 -27.23 6.22
CA ASN A 270 3.12 -28.70 6.03
C ASN A 270 1.72 -29.31 5.86
N ASP A 271 0.89 -28.66 5.05
CA ASP A 271 -0.49 -29.06 4.81
C ASP A 271 -0.54 -30.49 4.22
N PRO A 272 -1.41 -31.40 4.75
CA PRO A 272 -1.45 -32.81 4.30
C PRO A 272 -1.77 -32.98 2.80
N ASP A 273 -2.55 -32.07 2.20
CA ASP A 273 -2.87 -32.13 0.78
C ASP A 273 -1.66 -31.73 -0.06
N MET A 274 -0.88 -30.76 0.41
CA MET A 274 0.37 -30.37 -0.23
C MET A 274 1.43 -31.46 -0.12
N VAL A 275 1.52 -32.14 1.02
CA VAL A 275 2.41 -33.31 1.18
C VAL A 275 2.06 -34.37 0.15
N ARG A 276 0.79 -34.76 0.05
CA ARG A 276 0.32 -35.79 -0.93
C ARG A 276 0.60 -35.36 -2.37
N MET A 277 0.35 -34.09 -2.70
CA MET A 277 0.65 -33.55 -4.02
C MET A 277 2.15 -33.62 -4.34
N CYS A 278 3.01 -33.29 -3.39
CA CYS A 278 4.47 -33.34 -3.56
C CYS A 278 4.94 -34.81 -3.75
N GLU A 279 4.44 -35.73 -2.93
CA GLU A 279 4.76 -37.17 -3.04
C GLU A 279 4.36 -37.74 -4.41
N GLN A 280 3.18 -37.38 -4.93
CA GLN A 280 2.72 -37.79 -6.28
C GLN A 280 3.67 -37.29 -7.38
N ASN A 281 4.36 -36.19 -7.15
CA ASN A 281 5.34 -35.59 -8.06
C ASN A 281 6.80 -36.01 -7.75
N ASN A 282 7.02 -36.97 -6.88
CA ASN A 282 8.34 -37.42 -6.42
C ASN A 282 9.21 -36.30 -5.87
N LYS A 283 8.63 -35.39 -5.09
CA LYS A 283 9.29 -34.22 -4.55
C LYS A 283 9.01 -34.09 -3.06
N SER A 284 9.95 -33.58 -2.27
CA SER A 284 9.66 -33.24 -0.88
C SER A 284 8.96 -31.88 -0.77
N ILE A 285 8.16 -31.69 0.27
CA ILE A 285 7.43 -30.45 0.51
C ILE A 285 8.39 -29.27 0.77
N GLU A 286 9.53 -29.52 1.42
CA GLU A 286 10.57 -28.53 1.65
C GLU A 286 11.13 -28.01 0.32
N LYS A 287 11.49 -28.92 -0.59
CA LYS A 287 12.01 -28.54 -1.90
C LYS A 287 10.98 -27.78 -2.74
N GLU A 288 9.71 -28.18 -2.67
CA GLU A 288 8.64 -27.47 -3.35
C GLU A 288 8.49 -26.05 -2.76
N PHE A 289 8.54 -25.91 -1.43
CA PHE A 289 8.47 -24.62 -0.76
C PHE A 289 9.63 -23.70 -1.13
N GLU A 290 10.88 -24.19 -1.11
CA GLU A 290 12.07 -23.46 -1.54
C GLU A 290 11.92 -22.92 -2.99
N GLU A 291 11.47 -23.78 -3.92
CA GLU A 291 11.27 -23.39 -5.32
C GLU A 291 10.17 -22.33 -5.49
N ARG A 292 9.06 -22.43 -4.72
CA ARG A 292 7.98 -21.43 -4.76
C ARG A 292 8.43 -20.10 -4.18
N CYS A 293 9.23 -20.09 -3.14
CA CYS A 293 9.86 -18.86 -2.62
C CYS A 293 10.74 -18.19 -3.70
N ALA A 294 11.55 -18.98 -4.41
CA ALA A 294 12.38 -18.44 -5.49
C ALA A 294 11.54 -17.87 -6.66
N ILE A 295 10.45 -18.54 -7.04
CA ILE A 295 9.52 -18.04 -8.07
C ILE A 295 8.88 -16.73 -7.61
N LEU A 296 8.46 -16.65 -6.34
CA LEU A 296 7.89 -15.45 -5.76
C LEU A 296 8.88 -14.26 -5.86
N PHE A 297 10.12 -14.45 -5.48
CA PHE A 297 11.15 -13.39 -5.64
C PHE A 297 11.36 -12.99 -7.09
N LYS A 298 11.28 -13.94 -8.05
CA LYS A 298 11.33 -13.60 -9.49
C LYS A 298 10.17 -12.71 -9.92
N ILE A 299 8.95 -13.01 -9.45
CA ILE A 299 7.77 -12.18 -9.72
C ILE A 299 7.96 -10.78 -9.12
N LEU A 300 8.61 -10.67 -7.97
CA LEU A 300 8.95 -9.39 -7.35
C LEU A 300 10.08 -8.63 -8.08
N GLY A 301 10.75 -9.26 -9.04
CA GLY A 301 11.77 -8.60 -9.88
C GLY A 301 13.22 -8.89 -9.50
N PHE A 302 13.46 -9.93 -8.69
CA PHE A 302 14.81 -10.36 -8.33
C PHE A 302 15.35 -11.42 -9.29
N GLU A 303 16.65 -11.42 -9.50
CA GLU A 303 17.38 -12.57 -9.99
C GLU A 303 17.55 -13.59 -8.86
N THR A 304 17.11 -14.83 -9.04
CA THR A 304 17.15 -15.84 -7.98
C THR A 304 18.04 -17.02 -8.30
N GLN A 305 18.75 -17.48 -7.29
CA GLN A 305 19.56 -18.71 -7.35
C GLN A 305 19.14 -19.63 -6.19
N ILE A 306 18.83 -20.89 -6.50
CA ILE A 306 18.52 -21.95 -5.54
C ILE A 306 19.75 -22.85 -5.40
N TYR A 307 20.10 -23.23 -4.18
CA TYR A 307 21.30 -24.03 -3.92
C TYR A 307 21.02 -25.52 -3.76
N GLY A 308 19.80 -25.96 -3.57
CA GLY A 308 19.39 -27.37 -3.51
C GLY A 308 19.98 -28.14 -2.32
N GLN A 309 19.19 -29.07 -1.81
CA GLN A 309 19.58 -29.92 -0.68
C GLN A 309 20.75 -30.86 -1.05
N GLY A 310 21.70 -31.06 -0.12
CA GLY A 310 22.78 -32.04 -0.24
C GLY A 310 24.17 -31.49 -0.54
N ARG A 311 24.36 -30.19 -0.63
CA ARG A 311 25.69 -29.56 -0.84
C ARG A 311 26.33 -28.97 0.41
N GLY A 312 26.03 -29.49 1.59
CA GLY A 312 26.58 -28.98 2.84
C GLY A 312 25.73 -27.86 3.45
N ARG A 313 26.34 -27.01 4.28
CA ARG A 313 25.66 -25.88 4.94
C ARG A 313 25.56 -24.70 3.96
N VAL A 314 24.49 -24.70 3.17
CA VAL A 314 24.16 -23.63 2.22
C VAL A 314 22.74 -23.14 2.50
N PRO A 315 22.41 -21.86 2.24
CA PRO A 315 21.02 -21.40 2.32
C PRO A 315 20.18 -22.02 1.21
N ASP A 316 18.88 -21.97 1.33
CA ASP A 316 17.99 -22.48 0.30
C ASP A 316 18.09 -21.66 -0.99
N GLY A 317 18.29 -20.34 -0.86
CA GLY A 317 18.54 -19.52 -2.03
C GLY A 317 19.01 -18.10 -1.74
N VAL A 318 19.25 -17.39 -2.85
CA VAL A 318 19.59 -15.97 -2.87
C VAL A 318 18.72 -15.28 -3.90
N ALA A 319 18.12 -14.16 -3.52
CA ALA A 319 17.41 -13.23 -4.37
C ALA A 319 18.27 -11.96 -4.52
N LEU A 320 18.74 -11.67 -5.73
CA LEU A 320 19.68 -10.60 -6.05
C LEU A 320 18.99 -9.48 -6.81
N CYS A 321 19.27 -8.24 -6.42
CA CYS A 321 18.95 -7.06 -7.18
C CYS A 321 20.23 -6.31 -7.54
N ASP A 322 20.73 -6.51 -8.76
CA ASP A 322 21.96 -5.88 -9.25
C ASP A 322 21.80 -4.36 -9.41
N GLU A 323 20.62 -3.87 -9.83
CA GLU A 323 20.34 -2.44 -10.02
C GLU A 323 20.54 -1.64 -8.74
N PHE A 324 20.01 -2.14 -7.60
CA PHE A 324 20.09 -1.47 -6.30
C PHE A 324 21.19 -2.04 -5.39
N ARG A 325 22.02 -2.94 -5.92
CA ARG A 325 23.18 -3.54 -5.25
C ARG A 325 22.86 -4.13 -3.88
N TYR A 326 21.75 -4.84 -3.77
CA TYR A 326 21.41 -5.58 -2.58
C TYR A 326 20.94 -7.00 -2.88
N ALA A 327 21.01 -7.87 -1.88
CA ALA A 327 20.55 -9.23 -1.99
C ALA A 327 19.86 -9.70 -0.72
N VAL A 328 18.93 -10.65 -0.85
CA VAL A 328 18.30 -11.37 0.24
C VAL A 328 18.79 -12.82 0.18
N ILE A 329 19.52 -13.25 1.21
CA ILE A 329 19.82 -14.66 1.45
C ILE A 329 18.61 -15.23 2.16
N PHE A 330 17.94 -16.25 1.62
CA PHE A 330 16.73 -16.78 2.24
C PHE A 330 16.83 -18.26 2.58
N ASP A 331 16.11 -18.63 3.64
CA ASP A 331 15.99 -19.97 4.19
C ASP A 331 14.51 -20.28 4.45
N ALA A 332 13.97 -21.30 3.79
CA ALA A 332 12.55 -21.64 3.80
C ALA A 332 12.31 -22.81 4.79
N LYS A 333 11.50 -22.55 5.80
CA LYS A 333 11.25 -23.50 6.90
C LYS A 333 9.81 -23.98 6.92
N VAL A 334 9.58 -25.22 6.51
CA VAL A 334 8.29 -25.89 6.62
C VAL A 334 8.05 -26.25 8.09
N ARG A 335 6.96 -25.72 8.68
CA ARG A 335 6.59 -25.99 10.07
C ARG A 335 5.09 -26.06 10.23
N HIS A 336 4.62 -27.10 10.92
CA HIS A 336 3.19 -27.36 11.09
C HIS A 336 2.49 -26.26 11.90
N GLN A 337 3.15 -25.68 12.90
CA GLN A 337 2.59 -24.62 13.74
C GLN A 337 3.38 -23.31 13.57
N TYR A 338 4.58 -23.24 14.07
CA TYR A 338 5.43 -22.04 14.03
C TYR A 338 6.92 -22.43 13.99
N TYR A 339 7.72 -21.50 13.53
CA TYR A 339 9.18 -21.58 13.61
C TYR A 339 9.70 -20.82 14.82
N THR A 340 10.68 -21.41 15.55
CA THR A 340 11.40 -20.75 16.64
C THR A 340 12.89 -20.79 16.33
N MET A 341 13.57 -19.66 16.44
CA MET A 341 15.03 -19.60 16.30
C MET A 341 15.71 -20.30 17.51
N GLY A 342 16.85 -20.92 17.27
CA GLY A 342 17.62 -21.53 18.36
C GLY A 342 18.60 -22.61 17.91
N THR A 343 18.13 -23.68 17.31
CA THR A 343 18.98 -24.85 16.98
C THR A 343 19.85 -24.66 15.75
N ASP A 344 19.42 -23.85 14.80
CA ASP A 344 20.04 -23.71 13.47
C ASP A 344 21.01 -22.52 13.36
N GLU A 345 21.14 -21.68 14.38
CA GLU A 345 21.87 -20.41 14.34
C GLU A 345 23.32 -20.56 13.88
N ARG A 346 24.02 -21.61 14.32
CA ARG A 346 25.40 -21.84 13.91
C ARG A 346 25.53 -22.11 12.43
N ALA A 347 24.64 -22.92 11.88
CA ALA A 347 24.61 -23.22 10.45
C ALA A 347 24.25 -21.96 9.65
N ILE A 348 23.28 -21.19 10.14
CA ILE A 348 22.85 -19.91 9.55
C ILE A 348 24.03 -18.95 9.43
N ARG A 349 24.77 -18.71 10.52
CA ARG A 349 25.94 -17.81 10.52
C ARG A 349 27.01 -18.26 9.51
N GLU A 350 27.28 -19.57 9.43
CA GLU A 350 28.30 -20.12 8.53
C GLU A 350 27.94 -19.87 7.06
N TYR A 351 26.72 -20.18 6.61
CA TYR A 351 26.38 -19.98 5.20
C TYR A 351 26.13 -18.50 4.85
N ILE A 352 25.71 -17.67 5.79
CA ILE A 352 25.66 -16.23 5.59
C ILE A 352 27.04 -15.68 5.30
N HIS A 353 28.07 -16.07 6.07
CA HIS A 353 29.44 -15.64 5.79
C HIS A 353 29.92 -16.02 4.40
N VAL A 354 29.71 -17.29 4.01
CA VAL A 354 30.13 -17.79 2.70
C VAL A 354 29.44 -17.03 1.57
N GLN A 355 28.12 -16.90 1.63
CA GLN A 355 27.33 -16.23 0.59
C GLN A 355 27.58 -14.73 0.55
N SER A 356 27.70 -14.08 1.69
CA SER A 356 28.02 -12.65 1.75
C SER A 356 29.36 -12.34 1.09
N ALA A 357 30.37 -13.20 1.24
CA ALA A 357 31.66 -13.02 0.56
C ALA A 357 31.52 -13.09 -0.97
N VAL A 358 30.69 -14.01 -1.48
CA VAL A 358 30.40 -14.14 -2.91
C VAL A 358 29.65 -12.90 -3.42
N LEU A 359 28.61 -12.47 -2.71
CA LEU A 359 27.77 -11.33 -3.08
C LEU A 359 28.57 -10.02 -3.08
N ARG A 360 29.42 -9.80 -2.08
CA ARG A 360 30.28 -8.60 -2.03
C ARG A 360 31.26 -8.53 -3.17
N ARG A 361 31.80 -9.67 -3.67
CA ARG A 361 32.63 -9.72 -4.89
C ARG A 361 31.87 -9.32 -6.15
N ARG A 362 30.55 -9.53 -6.18
CA ARG A 362 29.62 -9.06 -7.24
C ARG A 362 29.21 -7.59 -7.08
N GLY A 363 29.70 -6.88 -6.07
CA GLY A 363 29.41 -5.47 -5.83
C GLY A 363 28.13 -5.21 -5.02
N VAL A 364 27.54 -6.23 -4.39
CA VAL A 364 26.40 -6.08 -3.49
C VAL A 364 26.81 -5.31 -2.23
N ARG A 365 26.06 -4.26 -1.89
CA ARG A 365 26.35 -3.39 -0.73
C ARG A 365 25.56 -3.80 0.50
N ASN A 366 24.26 -4.03 0.34
CA ASN A 366 23.38 -4.41 1.44
C ASN A 366 22.96 -5.87 1.28
N ILE A 367 23.15 -6.65 2.33
CA ILE A 367 22.79 -8.07 2.35
C ILE A 367 21.80 -8.27 3.48
N TYR A 368 20.64 -8.79 3.16
CA TYR A 368 19.58 -9.13 4.09
C TYR A 368 19.54 -10.65 4.26
N PHE A 369 19.21 -11.10 5.47
CA PHE A 369 18.92 -12.52 5.69
C PHE A 369 17.46 -12.67 6.04
N MET A 370 16.77 -13.62 5.40
CA MET A 370 15.34 -13.84 5.57
C MET A 370 15.05 -15.31 5.86
N ILE A 371 14.35 -15.59 6.96
CA ILE A 371 13.74 -16.89 7.21
C ILE A 371 12.28 -16.79 6.80
N ILE A 372 11.81 -17.73 5.97
CA ILE A 372 10.43 -17.79 5.49
C ILE A 372 9.75 -18.99 6.12
N SER A 373 8.62 -18.77 6.79
CA SER A 373 7.85 -19.88 7.40
C SER A 373 6.35 -19.56 7.45
N SER A 374 5.55 -20.47 8.02
CA SER A 374 4.11 -20.25 8.21
C SER A 374 3.81 -19.15 9.22
N SER A 375 4.51 -19.16 10.35
CA SER A 375 4.42 -18.20 11.44
C SER A 375 5.64 -18.33 12.37
N PHE A 376 5.81 -17.36 13.25
CA PHE A 376 6.90 -17.32 14.21
C PHE A 376 6.38 -17.22 15.64
N SER A 377 7.05 -17.83 16.60
CA SER A 377 6.70 -17.72 18.02
C SER A 377 7.94 -17.66 18.90
N GLY A 378 7.82 -16.94 20.03
CA GLY A 378 8.89 -16.69 20.98
C GLY A 378 9.57 -15.33 20.80
N ASP A 379 10.51 -15.05 21.69
CA ASP A 379 11.37 -13.87 21.58
C ASP A 379 12.54 -14.19 20.62
N HIS A 380 12.66 -13.40 19.57
CA HIS A 380 13.69 -13.57 18.54
C HIS A 380 14.81 -12.53 18.62
N ASP A 381 14.69 -11.53 19.50
CA ASP A 381 15.56 -10.36 19.51
C ASP A 381 17.02 -10.71 19.78
N ASP A 382 17.29 -11.63 20.72
CA ASP A 382 18.65 -12.05 21.03
C ASP A 382 19.29 -12.85 19.89
N ALA A 383 18.53 -13.73 19.23
CA ALA A 383 19.00 -14.50 18.08
C ALA A 383 19.26 -13.60 16.86
N ILE A 384 18.35 -12.68 16.56
CA ILE A 384 18.51 -11.65 15.52
C ILE A 384 19.75 -10.81 15.80
N ARG A 385 19.90 -10.30 17.02
CA ARG A 385 21.06 -9.52 17.44
C ARG A 385 22.36 -10.30 17.29
N GLY A 386 22.38 -11.57 17.71
CA GLY A 386 23.55 -12.45 17.58
C GLY A 386 23.96 -12.64 16.12
N ILE A 387 23.04 -12.90 15.23
CA ILE A 387 23.32 -13.04 13.80
C ILE A 387 23.86 -11.72 13.20
N LYS A 388 23.26 -10.57 13.54
CA LYS A 388 23.72 -9.26 13.07
C LYS A 388 25.12 -8.88 13.57
N ILE A 389 25.48 -9.26 14.80
CA ILE A 389 26.82 -9.01 15.35
C ILE A 389 27.86 -9.91 14.70
N ASP A 390 27.52 -11.18 14.48
CA ASP A 390 28.46 -12.20 14.05
C ASP A 390 28.55 -12.34 12.53
N THR A 391 27.72 -11.65 11.75
CA THR A 391 27.68 -11.79 10.29
C THR A 391 27.59 -10.45 9.56
N PRO A 392 27.97 -10.36 8.27
CA PRO A 392 27.95 -9.11 7.54
C PRO A 392 26.56 -8.73 6.96
N VAL A 393 25.47 -9.27 7.47
CA VAL A 393 24.12 -8.88 7.04
C VAL A 393 23.69 -7.56 7.65
N SER A 394 22.93 -6.78 6.89
CA SER A 394 22.37 -5.52 7.37
C SER A 394 21.21 -5.74 8.32
N GLU A 395 20.28 -6.62 7.95
CA GLU A 395 19.09 -6.94 8.74
C GLU A 395 18.73 -8.42 8.66
N VAL A 396 17.98 -8.91 9.66
CA VAL A 396 17.44 -10.26 9.73
C VAL A 396 15.92 -10.19 9.79
N ILE A 397 15.24 -10.81 8.81
CA ILE A 397 13.80 -10.74 8.62
C ILE A 397 13.21 -12.13 8.85
N LEU A 398 12.17 -12.21 9.64
CA LEU A 398 11.35 -13.41 9.85
C LEU A 398 10.03 -13.24 9.07
N ALA A 399 9.99 -13.67 7.82
CA ALA A 399 8.87 -13.41 6.93
C ALA A 399 7.83 -14.53 6.97
N GLU A 400 6.59 -14.19 7.27
CA GLU A 400 5.49 -15.12 7.08
C GLU A 400 5.20 -15.33 5.59
N ALA A 401 4.85 -16.55 5.20
CA ALA A 401 4.52 -16.87 3.81
C ALA A 401 3.38 -16.00 3.27
N ASN A 402 2.39 -15.65 4.10
CA ASN A 402 1.29 -14.75 3.76
C ASN A 402 1.79 -13.31 3.48
N ALA A 403 2.80 -12.85 4.22
CA ALA A 403 3.39 -11.52 3.99
C ALA A 403 4.01 -11.42 2.58
N LEU A 404 4.71 -12.46 2.15
CA LEU A 404 5.29 -12.52 0.82
C LEU A 404 4.22 -12.61 -0.28
N LEU A 405 3.13 -13.35 -0.06
CA LEU A 405 1.99 -13.35 -0.99
C LEU A 405 1.34 -11.98 -1.10
N ALA A 406 1.15 -11.28 0.01
CA ALA A 406 0.60 -9.93 0.01
C ALA A 406 1.44 -8.95 -0.83
N MET A 407 2.79 -9.10 -0.82
CA MET A 407 3.66 -8.29 -1.70
C MET A 407 3.37 -8.56 -3.18
N VAL A 408 3.25 -9.83 -3.58
CA VAL A 408 2.97 -10.19 -4.98
C VAL A 408 1.56 -9.79 -5.37
N GLU A 409 0.57 -10.02 -4.51
CA GLU A 409 -0.81 -9.61 -4.74
C GLU A 409 -0.89 -8.11 -5.04
N ASN A 410 -0.31 -7.28 -4.18
CA ASN A 410 -0.30 -5.84 -4.39
C ASN A 410 0.43 -5.43 -5.68
N LYS A 411 1.56 -6.07 -6.00
CA LYS A 411 2.27 -5.82 -7.25
C LYS A 411 1.45 -6.14 -8.49
N LEU A 412 0.66 -7.20 -8.45
CA LEU A 412 -0.14 -7.66 -9.58
C LEU A 412 -1.49 -6.93 -9.67
N ARG A 413 -2.08 -6.60 -8.52
CA ARG A 413 -3.35 -5.90 -8.41
C ARG A 413 -3.26 -4.46 -8.89
N ASP A 414 -2.19 -3.79 -8.55
CA ASP A 414 -1.92 -2.42 -8.97
C ASP A 414 -0.59 -2.35 -9.72
N PRO A 415 -0.63 -2.41 -11.08
CA PRO A 415 0.57 -2.20 -11.90
C PRO A 415 1.23 -0.84 -11.66
N MET A 416 0.52 0.09 -11.04
CA MET A 416 1.01 1.42 -10.69
C MET A 416 1.72 1.45 -9.33
N ILE A 417 1.46 0.47 -8.46
CA ILE A 417 2.28 0.29 -7.26
C ILE A 417 3.66 -0.19 -7.69
N ASN A 418 4.64 0.68 -7.51
CA ASN A 418 6.03 0.33 -7.76
C ASN A 418 6.59 -0.58 -6.66
N LEU A 419 6.08 -1.81 -6.57
CA LEU A 419 6.64 -2.90 -5.79
C LEU A 419 7.82 -3.50 -6.57
N GLY A 420 8.81 -2.65 -6.80
CA GLY A 420 10.09 -3.08 -7.31
C GLY A 420 11.08 -3.35 -6.19
N PRO A 421 12.25 -3.91 -6.51
CA PRO A 421 13.29 -4.17 -5.53
C PRO A 421 13.68 -2.95 -4.68
N GLU A 422 13.54 -1.72 -5.20
CA GLU A 422 13.86 -0.50 -4.43
C GLU A 422 12.91 -0.28 -3.25
N SER A 423 11.60 -0.40 -3.46
CA SER A 423 10.62 -0.23 -2.39
C SER A 423 10.66 -1.38 -1.39
N LEU A 424 10.91 -2.60 -1.86
CA LEU A 424 11.11 -3.77 -1.00
C LEU A 424 12.36 -3.65 -0.13
N GLN A 425 13.40 -2.97 -0.58
CA GLN A 425 14.58 -2.72 0.24
C GLN A 425 14.24 -1.95 1.52
N ARG A 426 13.31 -0.99 1.44
CA ARG A 426 12.87 -0.23 2.61
C ARG A 426 12.07 -1.10 3.59
N LEU A 427 11.25 -2.01 3.06
CA LEU A 427 10.51 -2.95 3.87
C LEU A 427 11.45 -3.93 4.60
N PHE A 428 12.55 -4.32 3.94
CA PHE A 428 13.57 -5.20 4.49
C PHE A 428 14.59 -4.49 5.41
N ALA A 429 14.54 -3.16 5.52
CA ALA A 429 15.47 -2.37 6.33
C ALA A 429 15.19 -2.46 7.85
N ASN A 430 14.19 -3.23 8.27
CA ASN A 430 13.88 -3.47 9.67
C ASN A 430 14.00 -4.96 10.00
N SER A 431 14.77 -5.27 11.02
CA SER A 431 14.81 -6.63 11.58
C SER A 431 13.54 -6.95 12.35
N GLY A 432 13.14 -8.22 12.36
CA GLY A 432 12.00 -8.71 13.11
C GLY A 432 11.01 -9.49 12.27
N VAL A 433 9.82 -9.73 12.84
CA VAL A 433 8.77 -10.51 12.17
C VAL A 433 8.02 -9.64 11.15
N LEU A 434 8.01 -10.09 9.91
CA LEU A 434 7.29 -9.47 8.80
C LEU A 434 6.00 -10.25 8.56
N THR A 435 4.88 -9.67 8.99
CA THR A 435 3.55 -10.23 8.83
C THR A 435 2.82 -9.64 7.63
N GLU A 436 1.75 -10.29 7.19
CA GLU A 436 0.86 -9.77 6.16
C GLU A 436 0.34 -8.37 6.50
N THR A 437 -0.07 -8.15 7.75
CA THR A 437 -0.56 -6.85 8.23
C THR A 437 0.50 -5.74 8.08
N ILE A 438 1.75 -6.03 8.42
CA ILE A 438 2.86 -5.06 8.25
C ILE A 438 3.06 -4.73 6.77
N VAL A 439 3.01 -5.74 5.90
CA VAL A 439 3.15 -5.53 4.45
C VAL A 439 2.00 -4.71 3.90
N ARG A 440 0.76 -5.06 4.24
CA ARG A 440 -0.42 -4.30 3.78
C ARG A 440 -0.37 -2.86 4.27
N ASN A 441 -0.12 -2.63 5.55
CA ASN A 441 0.02 -1.27 6.09
C ASN A 441 1.16 -0.49 5.43
N TYR A 442 2.26 -1.14 5.07
CA TYR A 442 3.37 -0.49 4.36
C TYR A 442 3.02 -0.15 2.91
N LEU A 443 2.22 -0.95 2.25
CA LEU A 443 1.84 -0.79 0.84
C LEU A 443 0.56 0.03 0.66
N GLU A 444 -0.29 0.08 1.67
CA GLU A 444 -1.51 0.89 1.71
C GLU A 444 -1.24 2.31 2.23
N ASN A 445 -0.07 2.55 2.87
CA ASN A 445 0.46 3.84 3.26
C ASN A 445 1.54 4.31 2.27
#